data_f8b78757dd31bf1e25bc08c06dd5c99d
#
_entry.id   f8b78757dd31bf1e25bc08c06dd5c99d
#
_cell.length_a   1.000
_cell.length_b   1.000
_cell.length_c   1.000
_cell.angle_alpha   90.00
_cell.angle_beta   90.00
_cell.angle_gamma   90.00
#
_symmetry.space_group_name_H-M   'P 1'
#
loop_
_entity.id
_entity.type
_entity.pdbx_description
1 polymer ?
#
loop_
_entity_poly.entity_id
_entity_poly.type
_entity_poly.pdbx_seq_one_letter_code
_entity_poly.pdbx_strand_id
1 'polypeptide(L)'
;MDFDSLKEKCEYYKELANYKLLPNSYVLFHLDGRSFSKMVKNKFEKPFDFDFVKAMDETMKYLCTKVQGVVFGYCQSDEISLIVRDFNEEGLATSSFFGYRLCKMQSIAASIATAKFNQIMLLNRMEHVPDCASSKEVLDMCLDEVETMPLYEFDCKVWNVPSANDAYAWILYRQHDCVRNSKQQAAQTYVSHKDLLSLDSDKQVGLLKERTGIDWNTDYKNGVKYGRMCTKKEVLHQNDEKYTINDVEYSGKSFIRNEWIVEDCSPFDKGDENGCGEQILNIITVK
;
A
#
# COMPACT_ATOMS: atom_id res chain seq x y z
N MET A 1 -3.29 -36.61 -34.47
CA MET A 1 -2.57 -35.32 -34.32
C MET A 1 -1.33 -35.68 -33.54
N ASP A 2 -0.14 -35.40 -34.09
CA ASP A 2 1.10 -35.63 -33.38
C ASP A 2 1.30 -34.59 -32.25
N PHE A 3 2.27 -34.83 -31.37
CA PHE A 3 2.48 -34.01 -30.21
C PHE A 3 2.86 -32.56 -30.57
N ASP A 4 3.64 -32.35 -31.64
CA ASP A 4 4.11 -31.03 -32.04
C ASP A 4 2.95 -30.17 -32.56
N SER A 5 2.07 -30.72 -33.40
CA SER A 5 0.84 -30.05 -33.85
C SER A 5 -0.09 -29.73 -32.70
N LEU A 6 -0.21 -30.63 -31.71
CA LEU A 6 -1.00 -30.38 -30.51
C LEU A 6 -0.42 -29.24 -29.66
N LYS A 7 0.89 -29.26 -29.46
CA LYS A 7 1.63 -28.22 -28.72
C LYS A 7 1.49 -26.85 -29.38
N GLU A 8 1.71 -26.77 -30.71
CA GLU A 8 1.59 -25.52 -31.47
C GLU A 8 0.18 -24.93 -31.34
N LYS A 9 -0.86 -25.75 -31.50
CA LYS A 9 -2.25 -25.33 -31.32
C LYS A 9 -2.52 -24.80 -29.90
N CYS A 10 -2.03 -25.49 -28.86
CA CYS A 10 -2.23 -25.07 -27.46
C CYS A 10 -1.49 -23.79 -27.14
N GLU A 11 -0.25 -23.64 -27.60
CA GLU A 11 0.55 -22.40 -27.40
C GLU A 11 -0.09 -21.22 -28.14
N TYR A 12 -0.66 -21.41 -29.32
CA TYR A 12 -1.40 -20.39 -30.06
C TYR A 12 -2.57 -19.83 -29.22
N TYR A 13 -3.42 -20.71 -28.68
CA TYR A 13 -4.54 -20.25 -27.83
C TYR A 13 -4.09 -19.55 -26.56
N LYS A 14 -3.03 -20.02 -25.95
CA LYS A 14 -2.43 -19.40 -24.78
C LYS A 14 -1.86 -18.00 -25.10
N GLU A 15 -1.24 -17.82 -26.26
CA GLU A 15 -0.68 -16.53 -26.67
C GLU A 15 -1.78 -15.50 -27.00
N LEU A 16 -2.95 -15.91 -27.48
CA LEU A 16 -4.09 -15.01 -27.70
C LEU A 16 -4.55 -14.30 -26.42
N ALA A 17 -4.31 -14.87 -25.25
CA ALA A 17 -4.64 -14.27 -23.94
C ALA A 17 -3.48 -13.48 -23.33
N ASN A 18 -2.33 -13.37 -24.02
CA ASN A 18 -1.12 -12.76 -23.51
C ASN A 18 -1.05 -11.25 -23.83
N TYR A 19 -1.97 -10.48 -23.25
CA TYR A 19 -1.96 -9.03 -23.41
C TYR A 19 -0.72 -8.41 -22.73
N LYS A 20 -0.03 -7.52 -23.43
CA LYS A 20 1.13 -6.79 -22.94
C LYS A 20 0.88 -5.29 -22.88
N LEU A 21 1.40 -4.65 -21.85
CA LEU A 21 1.44 -3.19 -21.76
C LEU A 21 2.55 -2.62 -22.66
N LEU A 22 2.48 -1.33 -22.94
CA LEU A 22 3.48 -0.62 -23.73
C LEU A 22 4.75 -0.40 -22.89
N PRO A 23 5.93 -0.65 -23.45
CA PRO A 23 7.20 -0.28 -22.82
C PRO A 23 7.41 1.23 -22.80
N ASN A 24 8.41 1.70 -22.05
CA ASN A 24 8.81 3.11 -21.96
C ASN A 24 7.67 4.06 -21.58
N SER A 25 6.85 3.63 -20.64
CA SER A 25 5.73 4.41 -20.14
C SER A 25 5.59 4.21 -18.63
N TYR A 26 4.88 5.10 -17.97
CA TYR A 26 4.49 4.89 -16.58
C TYR A 26 3.43 3.81 -16.51
N VAL A 27 3.58 2.93 -15.53
CA VAL A 27 2.60 1.87 -15.25
C VAL A 27 2.03 2.09 -13.86
N LEU A 28 0.72 2.15 -13.78
CA LEU A 28 -0.02 2.25 -12.53
C LEU A 28 -0.53 0.88 -12.12
N PHE A 29 -0.33 0.56 -10.85
CA PHE A 29 -1.00 -0.54 -10.18
C PHE A 29 -1.98 0.03 -9.17
N HIS A 30 -3.17 -0.48 -9.15
CA HIS A 30 -4.17 -0.17 -8.14
C HIS A 30 -4.71 -1.47 -7.57
N LEU A 31 -4.44 -1.69 -6.30
CA LEU A 31 -4.91 -2.83 -5.53
C LEU A 31 -6.04 -2.36 -4.62
N ASP A 32 -7.10 -3.15 -4.53
CA ASP A 32 -8.28 -2.85 -3.71
C ASP A 32 -8.66 -4.08 -2.88
N GLY A 33 -9.02 -3.85 -1.62
CA GLY A 33 -9.44 -4.89 -0.69
C GLY A 33 -10.86 -5.36 -0.97
N ARG A 34 -11.03 -6.62 -1.37
CA ARG A 34 -12.32 -7.18 -1.72
C ARG A 34 -13.24 -7.29 -0.50
N SER A 35 -14.34 -6.52 -0.51
CA SER A 35 -15.38 -6.55 0.53
C SER A 35 -14.89 -6.24 1.97
N PHE A 36 -13.79 -5.53 2.13
CA PHE A 36 -13.23 -5.21 3.45
C PHE A 36 -14.23 -4.48 4.34
N SER A 37 -15.03 -3.57 3.81
CA SER A 37 -16.08 -2.87 4.56
C SER A 37 -17.08 -3.80 5.27
N LYS A 38 -17.33 -5.00 4.71
CA LYS A 38 -18.18 -6.02 5.34
C LYS A 38 -17.42 -6.84 6.37
N MET A 39 -16.16 -7.19 6.07
CA MET A 39 -15.31 -8.04 6.92
C MET A 39 -14.86 -7.31 8.18
N VAL A 40 -14.65 -5.99 8.08
CA VAL A 40 -14.16 -5.14 9.18
C VAL A 40 -15.26 -4.60 10.09
N LYS A 41 -16.54 -4.69 9.69
CA LYS A 41 -17.67 -3.96 10.30
C LYS A 41 -17.79 -4.09 11.83
N ASN A 42 -17.30 -5.14 12.45
CA ASN A 42 -17.38 -5.33 13.90
C ASN A 42 -16.06 -5.85 14.51
N LYS A 43 -14.96 -5.80 13.77
CA LYS A 43 -13.68 -6.41 14.16
C LYS A 43 -12.58 -5.39 14.39
N PHE A 44 -12.76 -4.18 13.90
CA PHE A 44 -11.78 -3.11 13.95
C PHE A 44 -12.29 -1.90 14.72
N GLU A 45 -11.37 -1.18 15.34
CA GLU A 45 -11.66 0.06 16.04
C GLU A 45 -12.16 1.14 15.08
N LYS A 46 -13.01 2.03 15.59
CA LYS A 46 -13.58 3.13 14.82
C LYS A 46 -13.21 4.47 15.43
N PRO A 47 -13.02 5.51 14.61
CA PRO A 47 -13.15 5.53 13.14
C PRO A 47 -11.98 4.89 12.41
N PHE A 48 -10.81 4.76 12.99
CA PHE A 48 -9.58 4.24 12.37
C PHE A 48 -8.91 3.22 13.27
N ASP A 49 -8.66 2.04 12.72
CA ASP A 49 -7.92 0.97 13.38
C ASP A 49 -6.45 1.03 12.98
N PHE A 50 -5.56 1.20 13.95
CA PHE A 50 -4.14 1.40 13.67
C PHE A 50 -3.40 0.10 13.34
N ASP A 51 -3.88 -1.06 13.76
CA ASP A 51 -3.32 -2.35 13.37
C ASP A 51 -3.64 -2.64 11.91
N PHE A 52 -4.86 -2.30 11.47
CA PHE A 52 -5.23 -2.35 10.06
C PHE A 52 -4.38 -1.38 9.22
N VAL A 53 -4.22 -0.12 9.67
CA VAL A 53 -3.39 0.89 9.00
C VAL A 53 -1.95 0.38 8.85
N LYS A 54 -1.35 -0.14 9.93
CA LYS A 54 -0.01 -0.72 9.94
C LYS A 54 0.10 -1.91 8.97
N ALA A 55 -0.90 -2.79 8.94
CA ALA A 55 -0.91 -3.93 8.04
C ALA A 55 -0.95 -3.50 6.56
N MET A 56 -1.72 -2.47 6.23
CA MET A 56 -1.75 -1.89 4.88
C MET A 56 -0.42 -1.24 4.51
N ASP A 57 0.21 -0.51 5.44
CA ASP A 57 1.50 0.15 5.23
C ASP A 57 2.62 -0.84 4.98
N GLU A 58 2.71 -1.89 5.78
CA GLU A 58 3.69 -2.96 5.60
C GLU A 58 3.44 -3.77 4.32
N THR A 59 2.18 -3.94 3.92
CA THR A 59 1.81 -4.58 2.65
C THR A 59 2.26 -3.72 1.47
N MET A 60 2.00 -2.41 1.50
CA MET A 60 2.48 -1.46 0.48
C MET A 60 4.00 -1.46 0.40
N LYS A 61 4.70 -1.35 1.54
CA LYS A 61 6.16 -1.39 1.61
C LYS A 61 6.72 -2.68 1.01
N TYR A 62 6.11 -3.82 1.32
CA TYR A 62 6.51 -5.11 0.76
C TYR A 62 6.30 -5.17 -0.76
N LEU A 63 5.17 -4.69 -1.26
CA LEU A 63 4.92 -4.58 -2.70
C LEU A 63 5.97 -3.70 -3.39
N CYS A 64 6.34 -2.56 -2.81
CA CYS A 64 7.40 -1.70 -3.32
C CYS A 64 8.77 -2.42 -3.44
N THR A 65 9.02 -3.42 -2.59
CA THR A 65 10.25 -4.25 -2.70
C THR A 65 10.14 -5.36 -3.73
N LYS A 66 8.95 -5.84 -4.07
CA LYS A 66 8.73 -7.02 -4.92
C LYS A 66 8.34 -6.68 -6.35
N VAL A 67 7.65 -5.57 -6.56
CA VAL A 67 7.29 -5.09 -7.89
C VAL A 67 8.45 -4.30 -8.48
N GLN A 68 9.04 -4.82 -9.54
CA GLN A 68 10.19 -4.21 -10.18
C GLN A 68 9.83 -2.88 -10.83
N GLY A 69 10.70 -1.88 -10.67
CA GLY A 69 10.52 -0.55 -11.27
C GLY A 69 9.63 0.40 -10.47
N VAL A 70 9.14 0.00 -9.29
CA VAL A 70 8.38 0.94 -8.43
C VAL A 70 9.25 2.13 -8.08
N VAL A 71 8.68 3.32 -8.23
CA VAL A 71 9.29 4.60 -7.82
C VAL A 71 8.50 5.28 -6.71
N PHE A 72 7.21 4.98 -6.57
CA PHE A 72 6.33 5.58 -5.59
C PHE A 72 5.18 4.64 -5.22
N GLY A 73 4.85 4.55 -3.93
CA GLY A 73 3.67 3.88 -3.41
C GLY A 73 2.78 4.84 -2.62
N TYR A 74 1.47 4.65 -2.72
CA TYR A 74 0.47 5.39 -1.95
C TYR A 74 -0.58 4.43 -1.40
N CYS A 75 -0.94 4.59 -0.14
CA CYS A 75 -1.93 3.77 0.55
C CYS A 75 -2.96 4.64 1.27
N GLN A 76 -4.22 4.25 1.12
CA GLN A 76 -5.32 4.85 1.86
C GLN A 76 -6.43 3.80 2.06
N SER A 77 -7.09 3.78 3.24
CA SER A 77 -8.07 2.75 3.57
C SER A 77 -7.54 1.35 3.21
N ASP A 78 -8.28 0.57 2.43
CA ASP A 78 -7.95 -0.76 1.89
C ASP A 78 -7.37 -0.72 0.46
N GLU A 79 -6.93 0.46 0.00
CA GLU A 79 -6.39 0.66 -1.34
C GLU A 79 -4.88 0.93 -1.33
N ILE A 80 -4.16 0.33 -2.28
CA ILE A 80 -2.74 0.59 -2.54
C ILE A 80 -2.57 0.95 -4.00
N SER A 81 -1.91 2.08 -4.27
CA SER A 81 -1.50 2.48 -5.62
C SER A 81 0.02 2.50 -5.73
N LEU A 82 0.57 1.92 -6.81
CA LEU A 82 1.99 1.98 -7.10
C LEU A 82 2.21 2.66 -8.45
N ILE A 83 3.26 3.47 -8.52
CA ILE A 83 3.77 4.02 -9.78
C ILE A 83 5.05 3.28 -10.12
N VAL A 84 5.06 2.66 -11.29
CA VAL A 84 6.19 1.93 -11.83
C VAL A 84 6.73 2.69 -13.04
N ARG A 85 8.06 2.77 -13.13
CA ARG A 85 8.79 3.33 -14.25
C ARG A 85 9.84 2.33 -14.69
N ASP A 86 9.86 2.00 -15.95
CA ASP A 86 10.73 0.99 -16.56
C ASP A 86 11.70 1.56 -17.60
N PHE A 87 11.95 2.86 -17.52
CA PHE A 87 12.91 3.57 -18.38
C PHE A 87 13.83 4.47 -17.53
N ASN A 88 15.02 4.71 -18.03
CA ASN A 88 16.01 5.59 -17.42
C ASN A 88 15.93 7.02 -17.98
N GLU A 89 16.88 7.87 -17.59
CA GLU A 89 16.98 9.27 -18.03
C GLU A 89 17.19 9.42 -19.55
N GLU A 90 17.80 8.42 -20.19
CA GLU A 90 18.02 8.38 -21.63
C GLU A 90 16.78 7.88 -22.40
N GLY A 91 15.70 7.57 -21.71
CA GLY A 91 14.49 6.97 -22.28
C GLY A 91 14.66 5.51 -22.71
N LEU A 92 15.76 4.86 -22.28
CA LEU A 92 16.00 3.46 -22.57
C LEU A 92 15.23 2.56 -21.60
N ALA A 93 14.59 1.55 -22.13
CA ALA A 93 13.87 0.56 -21.35
C ALA A 93 14.83 -0.15 -20.38
N THR A 94 14.46 -0.19 -19.11
CA THR A 94 15.05 -1.06 -18.11
C THR A 94 14.33 -2.40 -18.10
N SER A 95 14.65 -3.31 -17.17
CA SER A 95 13.93 -4.59 -17.14
C SER A 95 12.51 -4.40 -16.56
N SER A 96 11.53 -4.87 -17.31
CA SER A 96 10.11 -4.75 -16.96
C SER A 96 9.63 -5.87 -16.03
N PHE A 97 8.71 -5.54 -15.14
CA PHE A 97 8.03 -6.54 -14.31
C PHE A 97 7.27 -7.54 -15.18
N PHE A 98 7.67 -8.79 -15.17
CA PHE A 98 7.14 -9.90 -15.99
C PHE A 98 7.01 -9.65 -17.49
N GLY A 99 7.89 -8.83 -18.09
CA GLY A 99 7.88 -8.58 -19.54
C GLY A 99 6.56 -7.94 -20.01
N TYR A 100 5.98 -7.05 -19.22
CA TYR A 100 4.74 -6.31 -19.49
C TYR A 100 3.47 -7.16 -19.59
N ARG A 101 3.50 -8.46 -19.29
CA ARG A 101 2.34 -9.34 -19.36
C ARG A 101 1.28 -8.94 -18.35
N LEU A 102 0.20 -8.31 -18.81
CA LEU A 102 -0.82 -7.67 -17.98
C LEU A 102 -1.42 -8.62 -16.95
N CYS A 103 -1.94 -9.76 -17.38
CA CYS A 103 -2.57 -10.73 -16.48
C CYS A 103 -1.60 -11.24 -15.39
N LYS A 104 -0.30 -11.36 -15.75
CA LYS A 104 0.72 -11.81 -14.80
C LYS A 104 1.06 -10.72 -13.79
N MET A 105 1.15 -9.47 -14.24
CA MET A 105 1.39 -8.33 -13.36
C MET A 105 0.25 -8.18 -12.35
N GLN A 106 -0.99 -8.24 -12.80
CA GLN A 106 -2.19 -8.17 -11.96
C GLN A 106 -2.26 -9.29 -10.93
N SER A 107 -2.18 -10.54 -11.41
CA SER A 107 -2.34 -11.72 -10.55
C SER A 107 -1.25 -11.84 -9.48
N ILE A 108 0.02 -11.56 -9.85
CA ILE A 108 1.13 -11.66 -8.91
C ILE A 108 1.10 -10.50 -7.91
N ALA A 109 0.79 -9.27 -8.31
CA ALA A 109 0.68 -8.15 -7.37
C ALA A 109 -0.46 -8.39 -6.36
N ALA A 110 -1.64 -8.83 -6.81
CA ALA A 110 -2.75 -9.19 -5.94
C ALA A 110 -2.40 -10.35 -4.98
N SER A 111 -1.72 -11.39 -5.48
CA SER A 111 -1.26 -12.52 -4.65
C SER A 111 -0.27 -12.08 -3.58
N ILE A 112 0.69 -11.19 -3.92
CA ILE A 112 1.66 -10.64 -2.96
C ILE A 112 0.95 -9.85 -1.87
N ALA A 113 0.02 -8.95 -2.23
CA ALA A 113 -0.75 -8.17 -1.27
C ALA A 113 -1.57 -9.07 -0.34
N THR A 114 -2.33 -10.00 -0.91
CA THR A 114 -3.15 -10.97 -0.18
C THR A 114 -2.32 -11.77 0.81
N ALA A 115 -1.21 -12.36 0.38
CA ALA A 115 -0.36 -13.17 1.25
C ALA A 115 0.26 -12.35 2.37
N LYS A 116 0.82 -11.15 2.03
CA LYS A 116 1.50 -10.31 3.01
C LYS A 116 0.54 -9.71 4.03
N PHE A 117 -0.61 -9.21 3.60
CA PHE A 117 -1.61 -8.64 4.50
C PHE A 117 -2.12 -9.69 5.50
N ASN A 118 -2.50 -10.89 5.02
CA ASN A 118 -2.95 -11.97 5.90
C ASN A 118 -1.85 -12.42 6.89
N GLN A 119 -0.59 -12.48 6.44
CA GLN A 119 0.53 -12.78 7.33
C GLN A 119 0.63 -11.77 8.48
N ILE A 120 0.52 -10.45 8.18
CA ILE A 120 0.63 -9.40 9.20
C ILE A 120 -0.57 -9.45 10.14
N MET A 121 -1.78 -9.60 9.59
CA MET A 121 -2.99 -9.67 10.41
C MET A 121 -2.98 -10.87 11.36
N LEU A 122 -2.43 -12.00 10.92
CA LEU A 122 -2.24 -13.16 11.79
C LEU A 122 -1.21 -12.86 12.90
N LEU A 123 -0.07 -12.27 12.56
CA LEU A 123 0.95 -11.92 13.55
C LEU A 123 0.42 -10.91 14.59
N ASN A 124 -0.31 -9.88 14.16
CA ASN A 124 -0.91 -8.91 15.08
C ASN A 124 -1.87 -9.58 16.08
N ARG A 125 -2.64 -10.59 15.64
CA ARG A 125 -3.51 -11.35 16.53
C ARG A 125 -2.73 -12.21 17.52
N MET A 126 -1.65 -12.82 17.07
CA MET A 126 -0.80 -13.66 17.92
C MET A 126 -0.06 -12.84 18.99
N GLU A 127 0.25 -11.55 18.74
CA GLU A 127 0.83 -10.64 19.73
C GLU A 127 -0.10 -10.37 20.94
N HIS A 128 -1.40 -10.61 20.80
CA HIS A 128 -2.39 -10.43 21.87
C HIS A 128 -2.60 -11.69 22.72
N VAL A 129 -1.86 -12.78 22.48
CA VAL A 129 -1.91 -13.99 23.30
C VAL A 129 -1.21 -13.71 24.65
N PRO A 130 -1.85 -13.96 25.81
CA PRO A 130 -1.27 -13.64 27.12
C PRO A 130 0.02 -14.40 27.40
N ASP A 131 1.04 -13.73 27.89
CA ASP A 131 2.34 -14.31 28.29
C ASP A 131 2.25 -15.33 29.44
N CYS A 132 1.13 -15.36 30.16
CA CYS A 132 0.91 -16.23 31.31
C CYS A 132 0.29 -17.59 30.98
N ALA A 133 -0.06 -17.83 29.72
CA ALA A 133 -0.66 -19.10 29.30
C ALA A 133 0.40 -20.23 29.21
N SER A 134 0.00 -21.46 29.50
CA SER A 134 0.87 -22.62 29.28
C SER A 134 1.17 -22.82 27.80
N SER A 135 2.28 -23.46 27.44
CA SER A 135 2.67 -23.70 26.05
C SER A 135 1.58 -24.40 25.22
N LYS A 136 0.75 -25.22 25.84
CA LYS A 136 -0.37 -25.91 25.20
C LYS A 136 -1.54 -24.94 24.96
N GLU A 137 -1.90 -24.13 25.95
CA GLU A 137 -2.96 -23.11 25.82
C GLU A 137 -2.59 -22.10 24.78
N VAL A 138 -1.33 -21.62 24.73
CA VAL A 138 -0.83 -20.74 23.67
C VAL A 138 -1.01 -21.38 22.29
N LEU A 139 -0.64 -22.64 22.14
CA LEU A 139 -0.77 -23.35 20.87
C LEU A 139 -2.24 -23.49 20.44
N ASP A 140 -3.11 -23.89 21.36
CA ASP A 140 -4.54 -24.06 21.10
C ASP A 140 -5.18 -22.70 20.72
N MET A 141 -4.83 -21.59 21.40
CA MET A 141 -5.27 -20.23 21.03
C MET A 141 -4.76 -19.80 19.67
N CYS A 142 -3.49 -20.06 19.34
CA CYS A 142 -2.93 -19.76 18.04
C CYS A 142 -3.62 -20.53 16.91
N LEU A 143 -3.94 -21.81 17.13
CA LEU A 143 -4.66 -22.64 16.16
C LEU A 143 -6.09 -22.11 15.94
N ASP A 144 -6.80 -21.76 17.00
CA ASP A 144 -8.15 -21.18 16.92
C ASP A 144 -8.14 -19.85 16.16
N GLU A 145 -7.14 -18.98 16.41
CA GLU A 145 -6.97 -17.73 15.65
C GLU A 145 -6.71 -17.97 14.16
N VAL A 146 -5.88 -18.97 13.82
CA VAL A 146 -5.63 -19.33 12.41
C VAL A 146 -6.90 -19.84 11.73
N GLU A 147 -7.68 -20.70 12.42
CA GLU A 147 -8.90 -21.29 11.86
C GLU A 147 -10.04 -20.28 11.74
N THR A 148 -10.13 -19.31 12.66
CA THR A 148 -11.22 -18.34 12.72
C THR A 148 -10.93 -17.02 12.02
N MET A 149 -9.66 -16.75 11.64
CA MET A 149 -9.30 -15.53 10.94
C MET A 149 -9.94 -15.49 9.54
N PRO A 150 -10.66 -14.42 9.18
CA PRO A 150 -11.13 -14.28 7.81
C PRO A 150 -9.93 -14.09 6.87
N LEU A 151 -9.99 -14.71 5.70
CA LEU A 151 -9.01 -14.46 4.64
C LEU A 151 -9.37 -13.18 3.91
N TYR A 152 -8.43 -12.25 3.90
CA TYR A 152 -8.53 -10.99 3.18
C TYR A 152 -7.99 -11.18 1.77
N GLU A 153 -8.72 -10.66 0.78
CA GLU A 153 -8.38 -10.81 -0.63
C GLU A 153 -8.21 -9.43 -1.26
N PHE A 154 -7.25 -9.30 -2.18
CA PHE A 154 -7.03 -8.09 -2.97
C PHE A 154 -7.24 -8.39 -4.45
N ASP A 155 -7.89 -7.48 -5.16
CA ASP A 155 -7.79 -7.40 -6.61
C ASP A 155 -6.70 -6.42 -7.05
N CYS A 156 -6.35 -6.46 -8.33
CA CYS A 156 -5.34 -5.56 -8.88
C CYS A 156 -5.69 -5.15 -10.31
N LYS A 157 -5.72 -3.85 -10.56
CA LYS A 157 -5.79 -3.26 -11.89
C LYS A 157 -4.45 -2.67 -12.26
N VAL A 158 -4.03 -2.87 -13.52
CA VAL A 158 -2.75 -2.37 -14.02
C VAL A 158 -2.95 -1.77 -15.40
N TRP A 159 -2.41 -0.59 -15.65
CA TRP A 159 -2.52 0.11 -16.93
C TRP A 159 -1.38 1.10 -17.15
N ASN A 160 -1.18 1.52 -18.40
CA ASN A 160 -0.21 2.56 -18.75
C ASN A 160 -0.81 3.96 -18.65
N VAL A 161 0.05 4.92 -18.32
CA VAL A 161 -0.22 6.36 -18.50
C VAL A 161 0.96 7.02 -19.22
N PRO A 162 0.71 8.06 -20.04
CA PRO A 162 1.73 8.59 -20.94
C PRO A 162 2.79 9.46 -20.26
N SER A 163 2.50 10.02 -19.09
CA SER A 163 3.41 10.99 -18.46
C SER A 163 3.43 10.90 -16.94
N ALA A 164 4.46 11.50 -16.33
CA ALA A 164 4.55 11.67 -14.87
C ALA A 164 3.38 12.48 -14.31
N ASN A 165 2.91 13.48 -15.07
CA ASN A 165 1.75 14.28 -14.66
C ASN A 165 0.46 13.44 -14.62
N ASP A 166 0.27 12.51 -15.56
CA ASP A 166 -0.89 11.60 -15.55
C ASP A 166 -0.80 10.60 -14.39
N ALA A 167 0.39 10.09 -14.10
CA ALA A 167 0.62 9.24 -12.94
C ALA A 167 0.35 10.00 -11.63
N TYR A 168 0.82 11.24 -11.54
CA TYR A 168 0.55 12.13 -10.40
C TYR A 168 -0.95 12.44 -10.25
N ALA A 169 -1.64 12.73 -11.35
CA ALA A 169 -3.08 13.02 -11.36
C ALA A 169 -3.90 11.86 -10.78
N TRP A 170 -3.48 10.60 -11.05
CA TRP A 170 -4.10 9.44 -10.41
C TRP A 170 -3.94 9.46 -8.89
N ILE A 171 -2.72 9.71 -8.38
CA ILE A 171 -2.46 9.75 -6.94
C ILE A 171 -3.22 10.90 -6.27
N LEU A 172 -3.24 12.07 -6.88
CA LEU A 172 -4.02 13.21 -6.41
C LEU A 172 -5.52 12.89 -6.32
N TYR A 173 -6.08 12.25 -7.34
CA TYR A 173 -7.47 11.77 -7.33
C TYR A 173 -7.72 10.79 -6.16
N ARG A 174 -6.81 9.85 -5.91
CA ARG A 174 -6.94 8.91 -4.77
C ARG A 174 -6.82 9.62 -3.43
N GLN A 175 -6.01 10.67 -3.32
CA GLN A 175 -5.95 11.46 -2.09
C GLN A 175 -7.25 12.25 -1.84
N HIS A 176 -7.87 12.84 -2.87
CA HIS A 176 -9.18 13.51 -2.72
C HIS A 176 -10.23 12.52 -2.21
N ASP A 177 -10.23 11.29 -2.70
CA ASP A 177 -11.10 10.23 -2.20
C ASP A 177 -10.79 9.87 -0.74
N CYS A 178 -9.51 9.78 -0.38
CA CYS A 178 -9.06 9.55 0.99
C CYS A 178 -9.62 10.60 1.95
N VAL A 179 -9.45 11.87 1.63
CA VAL A 179 -9.94 13.01 2.43
C VAL A 179 -11.45 12.94 2.61
N ARG A 180 -12.18 12.72 1.53
CA ARG A 180 -13.65 12.59 1.59
C ARG A 180 -14.07 11.41 2.48
N ASN A 181 -13.48 10.24 2.25
CA ASN A 181 -13.83 9.01 2.96
C ASN A 181 -13.48 9.09 4.45
N SER A 182 -12.32 9.67 4.80
CA SER A 182 -11.90 9.84 6.20
C SER A 182 -12.81 10.80 6.96
N LYS A 183 -13.25 11.90 6.32
CA LYS A 183 -14.25 12.81 6.91
C LYS A 183 -15.57 12.11 7.19
N GLN A 184 -16.06 11.36 6.22
CA GLN A 184 -17.30 10.60 6.35
C GLN A 184 -17.20 9.53 7.43
N GLN A 185 -16.11 8.78 7.48
CA GLN A 185 -15.89 7.72 8.46
C GLN A 185 -15.81 8.29 9.89
N ALA A 186 -15.10 9.40 10.08
CA ALA A 186 -15.02 10.09 11.36
C ALA A 186 -16.43 10.54 11.81
N ALA A 187 -17.19 11.19 10.93
CA ALA A 187 -18.53 11.66 11.27
C ALA A 187 -19.53 10.51 11.56
N GLN A 188 -19.53 9.47 10.73
CA GLN A 188 -20.45 8.32 10.86
C GLN A 188 -20.22 7.48 12.12
N THR A 189 -19.04 7.61 12.74
CA THR A 189 -18.74 6.90 14.00
C THR A 189 -19.51 7.47 15.18
N TYR A 190 -19.73 8.77 15.19
CA TYR A 190 -20.28 9.48 16.36
C TYR A 190 -21.64 10.16 16.10
N VAL A 191 -22.00 10.35 14.83
CA VAL A 191 -23.26 11.04 14.45
C VAL A 191 -24.16 10.06 13.72
N SER A 192 -25.47 10.12 13.99
CA SER A 192 -26.44 9.19 13.38
C SER A 192 -26.47 9.35 11.86
N HIS A 193 -26.63 8.23 11.14
CA HIS A 193 -26.73 8.26 9.67
C HIS A 193 -27.86 9.20 9.19
N LYS A 194 -28.96 9.28 9.93
CA LYS A 194 -30.10 10.15 9.58
C LYS A 194 -29.72 11.63 9.56
N ASP A 195 -28.87 12.07 10.49
CA ASP A 195 -28.43 13.46 10.59
C ASP A 195 -27.37 13.83 9.56
N LEU A 196 -26.65 12.82 9.04
CA LEU A 196 -25.63 12.99 8.02
C LEU A 196 -26.17 12.93 6.58
N LEU A 197 -27.42 12.48 6.41
CA LEU A 197 -28.06 12.42 5.10
C LEU A 197 -28.07 13.81 4.45
N SER A 198 -27.74 13.85 3.17
CA SER A 198 -27.72 15.08 2.34
C SER A 198 -26.62 16.10 2.69
N LEU A 199 -25.75 15.81 3.65
CA LEU A 199 -24.59 16.65 3.96
C LEU A 199 -23.37 16.21 3.16
N ASP A 200 -22.65 17.18 2.58
CA ASP A 200 -21.31 16.95 2.06
C ASP A 200 -20.31 16.65 3.20
N SER A 201 -19.14 16.12 2.86
CA SER A 201 -18.16 15.68 3.86
C SER A 201 -17.68 16.81 4.80
N ASP A 202 -17.63 18.04 4.32
CA ASP A 202 -17.21 19.20 5.13
C ASP A 202 -18.27 19.58 6.16
N LYS A 203 -19.54 19.56 5.75
CA LYS A 203 -20.66 19.76 6.69
C LYS A 203 -20.77 18.62 7.70
N GLN A 204 -20.48 17.38 7.27
CA GLN A 204 -20.47 16.23 8.19
C GLN A 204 -19.46 16.38 9.31
N VAL A 205 -18.22 16.80 9.02
CA VAL A 205 -17.21 17.04 10.09
C VAL A 205 -17.51 18.32 10.88
N GLY A 206 -18.16 19.32 10.30
CA GLY A 206 -18.70 20.47 11.02
C GLY A 206 -19.71 20.05 12.08
N LEU A 207 -20.67 19.19 11.70
CA LEU A 207 -21.67 18.65 12.62
C LEU A 207 -21.05 17.72 13.68
N LEU A 208 -20.02 16.92 13.31
CA LEU A 208 -19.23 16.14 14.24
C LEU A 208 -18.64 17.03 15.33
N LYS A 209 -17.95 18.10 14.94
CA LYS A 209 -17.32 19.07 15.86
C LYS A 209 -18.36 19.74 16.77
N GLU A 210 -19.48 20.17 16.21
CA GLU A 210 -20.57 20.80 16.98
C GLU A 210 -21.13 19.89 18.07
N ARG A 211 -21.35 18.59 17.76
CA ARG A 211 -21.98 17.65 18.68
C ARG A 211 -21.06 16.99 19.68
N THR A 212 -19.79 16.79 19.32
CA THR A 212 -18.85 15.96 20.10
C THR A 212 -17.62 16.73 20.57
N GLY A 213 -17.33 17.87 19.97
CA GLY A 213 -16.08 18.60 20.18
C GLY A 213 -14.90 18.06 19.34
N ILE A 214 -15.04 16.90 18.68
CA ILE A 214 -13.97 16.29 17.87
C ILE A 214 -13.80 17.09 16.58
N ASP A 215 -12.59 17.61 16.36
CA ASP A 215 -12.22 18.32 15.15
C ASP A 215 -11.37 17.44 14.22
N TRP A 216 -11.91 17.10 13.06
CA TRP A 216 -11.21 16.27 12.07
C TRP A 216 -9.85 16.86 11.66
N ASN A 217 -9.73 18.19 11.65
CA ASN A 217 -8.49 18.84 11.22
C ASN A 217 -7.34 18.65 12.22
N THR A 218 -7.62 18.65 13.52
CA THR A 218 -6.62 18.64 14.60
C THR A 218 -6.48 17.30 15.31
N ASP A 219 -7.55 16.53 15.45
CA ASP A 219 -7.59 15.39 16.35
C ASP A 219 -7.16 14.08 15.68
N TYR A 220 -7.08 14.04 14.34
CA TYR A 220 -6.62 12.87 13.61
C TYR A 220 -5.27 13.09 12.93
N LYS A 221 -4.45 12.02 12.88
CA LYS A 221 -3.15 12.01 12.20
C LYS A 221 -3.31 12.20 10.69
N ASN A 222 -2.29 12.78 10.08
CA ASN A 222 -2.27 13.01 8.63
C ASN A 222 -2.40 11.72 7.81
N GLY A 223 -1.81 10.63 8.28
CA GLY A 223 -1.88 9.33 7.60
C GLY A 223 -3.28 8.78 7.38
N VAL A 224 -4.23 9.06 8.29
CA VAL A 224 -5.63 8.65 8.10
C VAL A 224 -6.45 9.71 7.36
N LYS A 225 -5.99 10.96 7.33
CA LYS A 225 -6.64 12.07 6.61
C LYS A 225 -6.26 12.14 5.15
N TYR A 226 -4.96 12.01 4.85
CA TYR A 226 -4.37 12.23 3.53
C TYR A 226 -3.70 10.99 2.95
N GLY A 227 -3.75 9.86 3.65
CA GLY A 227 -3.07 8.63 3.27
C GLY A 227 -1.59 8.61 3.64
N ARG A 228 -0.89 7.57 3.23
CA ARG A 228 0.53 7.33 3.50
C ARG A 228 1.24 7.04 2.19
N MET A 229 2.47 7.51 2.08
CA MET A 229 3.33 7.27 0.91
C MET A 229 4.51 6.38 1.26
N CYS A 230 5.00 5.64 0.29
CA CYS A 230 6.19 4.81 0.39
C CYS A 230 7.19 5.22 -0.68
N THR A 231 8.36 5.67 -0.26
CA THR A 231 9.43 6.16 -1.14
C THR A 231 10.77 5.60 -0.74
N LYS A 232 11.74 5.57 -1.65
CA LYS A 232 13.12 5.23 -1.32
C LYS A 232 13.83 6.42 -0.71
N LYS A 233 14.48 6.18 0.43
CA LYS A 233 15.33 7.17 1.11
C LYS A 233 16.68 6.57 1.46
N GLU A 234 17.69 7.40 1.45
CA GLU A 234 19.00 7.05 1.98
C GLU A 234 18.94 6.97 3.51
N VAL A 235 19.29 5.81 4.05
CA VAL A 235 19.34 5.56 5.50
C VAL A 235 20.77 5.23 5.88
N LEU A 236 21.30 6.00 6.84
CA LEU A 236 22.62 5.76 7.42
C LEU A 236 22.51 4.63 8.45
N HIS A 237 23.17 3.52 8.17
CA HIS A 237 23.33 2.42 9.12
C HIS A 237 24.66 2.54 9.82
N GLN A 238 24.62 2.49 11.14
CA GLN A 238 25.84 2.39 11.97
C GLN A 238 25.94 0.93 12.44
N ASN A 239 27.06 0.30 12.13
CA ASN A 239 27.40 -1.01 12.70
C ASN A 239 28.41 -0.78 13.81
N ASP A 240 27.95 -0.80 15.05
CA ASP A 240 28.78 -0.62 16.24
C ASP A 240 29.46 -1.94 16.69
N GLU A 241 29.24 -3.06 15.98
CA GLU A 241 29.87 -4.33 16.29
C GLU A 241 31.37 -4.27 16.01
N LYS A 242 32.14 -4.52 17.04
CA LYS A 242 33.58 -4.77 16.92
C LYS A 242 33.79 -6.24 16.62
N TYR A 243 34.59 -6.53 15.62
CA TYR A 243 34.96 -7.91 15.27
C TYR A 243 36.49 -8.00 15.09
N THR A 244 37.04 -9.15 15.44
CA THR A 244 38.48 -9.41 15.36
C THR A 244 38.73 -10.44 14.27
N ILE A 245 39.62 -10.12 13.33
CA ILE A 245 40.14 -11.05 12.32
C ILE A 245 41.67 -11.06 12.44
N ASN A 246 42.25 -12.24 12.65
CA ASN A 246 43.71 -12.42 12.80
C ASN A 246 44.31 -11.48 13.86
N ASP A 247 43.73 -11.38 15.02
CA ASP A 247 44.12 -10.54 16.17
C ASP A 247 44.08 -9.01 15.88
N VAL A 248 43.48 -8.59 14.78
CA VAL A 248 43.26 -7.17 14.46
C VAL A 248 41.82 -6.81 14.73
N GLU A 249 41.61 -5.79 15.59
CA GLU A 249 40.27 -5.28 15.92
C GLU A 249 39.77 -4.35 14.81
N TYR A 250 38.60 -4.64 14.28
CA TYR A 250 37.88 -3.81 13.31
C TYR A 250 36.68 -3.18 14.01
N SER A 251 36.54 -1.86 13.90
CA SER A 251 35.33 -1.15 14.30
C SER A 251 34.34 -1.12 13.15
N GLY A 252 33.06 -1.17 13.48
CA GLY A 252 31.98 -1.12 12.50
C GLY A 252 32.07 0.12 11.60
N LYS A 253 31.70 -0.05 10.34
CA LYS A 253 31.67 1.05 9.36
C LYS A 253 30.21 1.53 9.22
N SER A 254 30.02 2.84 9.20
CA SER A 254 28.77 3.43 8.75
C SER A 254 28.64 3.22 7.23
N PHE A 255 27.45 2.84 6.78
CA PHE A 255 27.15 2.71 5.36
C PHE A 255 25.74 3.25 5.07
N ILE A 256 25.53 3.75 3.87
CA ILE A 256 24.24 4.25 3.41
C ILE A 256 23.56 3.18 2.58
N ARG A 257 22.28 2.92 2.86
CA ARG A 257 21.42 2.08 2.03
C ARG A 257 20.17 2.84 1.62
N ASN A 258 19.72 2.55 0.41
CA ASN A 258 18.40 3.00 -0.03
C ASN A 258 17.32 2.04 0.51
N GLU A 259 16.46 2.55 1.36
CA GLU A 259 15.36 1.79 1.95
C GLU A 259 14.00 2.37 1.59
N TRP A 260 13.00 1.52 1.52
CA TRP A 260 11.63 1.94 1.40
C TRP A 260 11.11 2.40 2.76
N ILE A 261 10.68 3.67 2.82
CA ILE A 261 10.17 4.30 4.05
C ILE A 261 8.71 4.69 3.81
N VAL A 262 7.85 4.36 4.78
CA VAL A 262 6.44 4.79 4.80
C VAL A 262 6.31 6.01 5.67
N GLU A 263 5.60 7.02 5.16
CA GLU A 263 5.37 8.30 5.86
C GLU A 263 3.94 8.77 5.64
N ASP A 264 3.41 9.49 6.63
CA ASP A 264 2.13 10.18 6.50
C ASP A 264 2.22 11.26 5.42
N CYS A 265 1.18 11.35 4.58
CA CYS A 265 1.09 12.40 3.58
C CYS A 265 0.58 13.71 4.16
N SER A 266 1.01 14.82 3.54
CA SER A 266 0.35 16.12 3.55
C SER A 266 -0.56 16.25 2.32
N PRO A 267 -1.38 17.32 2.20
CA PRO A 267 -2.12 17.58 0.96
C PRO A 267 -1.21 17.59 -0.29
N PHE A 268 -1.68 16.98 -1.38
CA PHE A 268 -0.92 16.90 -2.63
C PHE A 268 -1.16 18.08 -3.57
N ASP A 269 -2.19 18.89 -3.32
CA ASP A 269 -2.51 20.01 -4.18
C ASP A 269 -1.32 20.96 -4.36
N LYS A 270 -1.01 21.27 -5.61
CA LYS A 270 0.03 22.25 -5.94
C LYS A 270 -0.45 23.64 -5.53
N GLY A 271 0.34 24.33 -4.71
CA GLY A 271 0.00 25.65 -4.18
C GLY A 271 -0.46 25.64 -2.72
N ASP A 272 -0.65 24.46 -2.11
CA ASP A 272 -0.74 24.37 -0.66
C ASP A 272 0.67 24.52 -0.05
N GLU A 273 0.87 25.54 0.77
CA GLU A 273 2.17 25.83 1.43
C GLU A 273 2.68 24.64 2.27
N ASN A 274 1.77 23.78 2.73
CA ASN A 274 2.08 22.57 3.48
C ASN A 274 2.01 21.31 2.61
N GLY A 275 1.80 21.44 1.31
CA GLY A 275 1.63 20.34 0.37
C GLY A 275 2.94 19.70 -0.06
N CYS A 276 2.90 18.41 -0.41
CA CYS A 276 4.06 17.67 -0.91
C CYS A 276 3.96 17.28 -2.41
N GLY A 277 3.03 17.89 -3.15
CA GLY A 277 2.75 17.54 -4.54
C GLY A 277 3.95 17.69 -5.48
N GLU A 278 4.72 18.76 -5.36
CA GLU A 278 5.93 18.97 -6.15
C GLU A 278 7.03 17.95 -5.82
N GLN A 279 7.18 17.62 -4.53
CA GLN A 279 8.12 16.59 -4.09
C GLN A 279 7.78 15.24 -4.72
N ILE A 280 6.51 14.85 -4.73
CA ILE A 280 6.04 13.60 -5.32
C ILE A 280 6.30 13.59 -6.83
N LEU A 281 5.96 14.66 -7.52
CA LEU A 281 6.21 14.77 -8.95
C LEU A 281 7.71 14.66 -9.27
N ASN A 282 8.57 15.25 -8.45
CA ASN A 282 10.03 15.12 -8.58
C ASN A 282 10.53 13.67 -8.37
N ILE A 283 9.89 12.89 -7.48
CA ILE A 283 10.21 11.48 -7.27
C ILE A 283 9.80 10.63 -8.49
N ILE A 284 8.63 10.90 -9.04
CA ILE A 284 8.07 10.16 -10.17
C ILE A 284 8.84 10.47 -11.46
N THR A 285 9.18 11.74 -11.67
CA THR A 285 9.87 12.20 -12.89
C THR A 285 11.31 11.69 -12.94
N VAL A 286 11.79 11.39 -14.12
CA VAL A 286 13.22 11.14 -14.38
C VAL A 286 13.92 12.49 -14.36
N LYS A 287 14.97 12.61 -13.54
CA LYS A 287 15.87 13.76 -13.55
C LYS A 287 17.07 13.45 -14.42
#